data_f1bf39654a1228b2895565a52d9cf4a1
#
_entry.id   f1bf39654a1228b2895565a52d9cf4a1
#
_cell.length_a   1.000
_cell.length_b   1.000
_cell.length_c   1.000
_cell.angle_alpha   90.00
_cell.angle_beta   90.00
_cell.angle_gamma   90.00
#
_symmetry.space_group_name_H-M   'P 1'
#
loop_
_entity.id
_entity.type
_entity.pdbx_description
1 polymer ?
#
loop_
_entity_poly.entity_id
_entity_poly.type
_entity_poly.pdbx_seq_one_letter_code
_entity_poly.pdbx_strand_id
1 'polypeptide(L)'
;MFPSQALAQGIIDSLIAGGVRDFVYCPGSRNAPFAYALARLEAQAKSPIRVHVRLDERSAAFFALGLNLDASASQRRGPARACVITTSGSAVAELYPAIVEARYSRVPLLAISADRPVDLHGVGASQTMTQQGLFSPHVVGEWNFSTAREELESIPDRMCRALAASAGAPSGTPGPVHINCEFRDPLVPEDFQTESVCEAHEGNRRSAVSVYPAQFLRDPLSENILDPARASVVVAGQGAEGAVLEWAARSRVPVFAEPMVTGVPEDVRVPFQQTLLGDEEVTGCFEQIIVTGRSTLSRPVQAVCASGKRVVVVASYGQWPDLHGSASCVVPSLHDNDCVDEARQLPLLEALRERAKEVRAGIEEMIASYGDTPSALGVMDMVWQLCPRVFLGASNPVRIADLIAHCHENASGPTQVWSNRGLAGIDGNTSTALGWASACARLEGADYFGVTAVMGDLTFLHDASGLGLPRGEEFPPLRIIVLDDSGGSIFESLEHGRTASAGVYERYFGVSQRADIPALAKSYGVKTRTISSLAKLREILASQVEGLEVLHLPISRPTKDIAHLRSL
;
A
#
# COMPACT_ATOMS: atom_id res chain seq x y z
N MET A 1 14.48 0.71 38.14
CA MET A 1 13.64 0.27 37.00
C MET A 1 13.85 -1.22 36.84
N PHE A 2 12.76 -2.00 36.81
CA PHE A 2 12.86 -3.46 36.55
C PHE A 2 13.37 -3.76 35.15
N PRO A 3 13.99 -4.92 34.92
CA PRO A 3 14.57 -5.25 33.61
C PRO A 3 13.57 -5.21 32.46
N SER A 4 12.30 -5.61 32.66
CA SER A 4 11.26 -5.54 31.64
C SER A 4 10.90 -4.10 31.24
N GLN A 5 10.86 -3.18 32.19
CA GLN A 5 10.66 -1.76 31.88
C GLN A 5 11.89 -1.17 31.19
N ALA A 6 13.11 -1.59 31.58
CA ALA A 6 14.33 -1.12 30.92
C ALA A 6 14.40 -1.59 29.46
N LEU A 7 14.00 -2.84 29.19
CA LEU A 7 13.91 -3.37 27.83
C LEU A 7 12.91 -2.57 26.98
N ALA A 8 11.68 -2.38 27.49
CA ALA A 8 10.65 -1.65 26.76
C ALA A 8 11.06 -0.19 26.49
N GLN A 9 11.61 0.50 27.51
CA GLN A 9 12.09 1.87 27.37
C GLN A 9 13.22 1.97 26.35
N GLY A 10 14.23 1.08 26.41
CA GLY A 10 15.36 1.08 25.50
C GLY A 10 14.94 0.85 24.04
N ILE A 11 13.97 -0.04 23.80
CA ILE A 11 13.39 -0.26 22.47
C ILE A 11 12.68 1.00 21.98
N ILE A 12 11.78 1.59 22.79
CA ILE A 12 11.03 2.80 22.39
C ILE A 12 11.97 3.98 22.15
N ASP A 13 12.95 4.21 23.02
CA ASP A 13 13.92 5.30 22.84
C ASP A 13 14.72 5.14 21.54
N SER A 14 15.11 3.91 21.21
CA SER A 14 15.82 3.59 19.97
C SER A 14 14.93 3.81 18.74
N LEU A 15 13.64 3.45 18.80
CA LEU A 15 12.67 3.71 17.74
C LEU A 15 12.47 5.21 17.51
N ILE A 16 12.32 5.98 18.58
CA ILE A 16 12.18 7.45 18.50
C ILE A 16 13.44 8.09 17.92
N ALA A 17 14.62 7.66 18.36
CA ALA A 17 15.90 8.12 17.83
C ALA A 17 16.03 7.80 16.32
N GLY A 18 15.51 6.66 15.87
CA GLY A 18 15.47 6.26 14.47
C GLY A 18 14.36 6.89 13.62
N GLY A 19 13.54 7.78 14.21
CA GLY A 19 12.52 8.54 13.47
C GLY A 19 11.10 7.96 13.53
N VAL A 20 10.87 6.87 14.26
CA VAL A 20 9.51 6.35 14.50
C VAL A 20 8.75 7.35 15.38
N ARG A 21 7.52 7.65 14.99
CA ARG A 21 6.67 8.62 15.70
C ARG A 21 5.27 8.09 15.99
N ASP A 22 4.84 7.06 15.28
CA ASP A 22 3.53 6.45 15.40
C ASP A 22 3.67 5.03 15.98
N PHE A 23 2.98 4.79 17.09
CA PHE A 23 2.98 3.52 17.80
C PHE A 23 1.56 2.96 17.79
N VAL A 24 1.32 1.92 17.00
CA VAL A 24 0.04 1.22 16.99
C VAL A 24 0.10 0.14 18.06
N TYR A 25 -0.71 0.27 19.11
CA TYR A 25 -0.66 -0.59 20.27
C TYR A 25 -1.92 -1.45 20.40
N CYS A 26 -1.74 -2.78 20.48
CA CYS A 26 -2.81 -3.72 20.76
C CYS A 26 -2.78 -4.13 22.24
N PRO A 27 -3.90 -3.98 23.00
CA PRO A 27 -3.93 -4.25 24.43
C PRO A 27 -3.60 -5.70 24.79
N GLY A 28 -2.77 -5.88 25.82
CA GLY A 28 -2.44 -7.18 26.36
C GLY A 28 -1.62 -7.08 27.63
N SER A 29 -1.52 -8.19 28.39
CA SER A 29 -0.78 -8.20 29.65
C SER A 29 0.73 -8.27 29.46
N ARG A 30 1.22 -9.12 28.55
CA ARG A 30 2.67 -9.36 28.39
C ARG A 30 3.39 -8.14 27.81
N ASN A 31 2.72 -7.31 27.01
CA ASN A 31 3.26 -6.07 26.47
C ASN A 31 3.02 -4.83 27.36
N ALA A 32 2.54 -5.01 28.61
CA ALA A 32 2.32 -3.92 29.55
C ALA A 32 3.56 -3.02 29.76
N PRO A 33 4.81 -3.51 29.80
CA PRO A 33 5.97 -2.63 29.91
C PRO A 33 6.03 -1.56 28.80
N PHE A 34 5.63 -1.90 27.57
CA PHE A 34 5.50 -0.93 26.47
C PHE A 34 4.38 0.09 26.74
N ALA A 35 3.21 -0.36 27.22
CA ALA A 35 2.10 0.55 27.54
C ALA A 35 2.52 1.64 28.54
N TYR A 36 3.19 1.26 29.63
CA TYR A 36 3.65 2.20 30.64
C TYR A 36 4.73 3.16 30.12
N ALA A 37 5.62 2.68 29.25
CA ALA A 37 6.63 3.54 28.62
C ALA A 37 6.00 4.54 27.65
N LEU A 38 5.05 4.10 26.82
CA LEU A 38 4.30 4.97 25.88
C LEU A 38 3.45 6.00 26.63
N ALA A 39 2.71 5.59 27.66
CA ALA A 39 1.87 6.49 28.45
C ALA A 39 2.66 7.63 29.11
N ARG A 40 3.89 7.37 29.59
CA ARG A 40 4.77 8.41 30.11
C ARG A 40 5.17 9.43 29.06
N LEU A 41 5.39 8.99 27.82
CA LEU A 41 5.77 9.87 26.72
C LEU A 41 4.58 10.68 26.21
N GLU A 42 3.39 10.08 26.15
CA GLU A 42 2.16 10.80 25.76
C GLU A 42 1.78 11.90 26.76
N ALA A 43 2.00 11.67 28.05
CA ALA A 43 1.69 12.64 29.10
C ALA A 43 2.58 13.91 29.06
N GLN A 44 3.66 13.92 28.28
CA GLN A 44 4.51 15.10 28.14
C GLN A 44 3.79 16.22 27.37
N ALA A 45 3.92 17.45 27.81
CA ALA A 45 3.29 18.62 27.17
C ALA A 45 3.64 18.79 25.68
N LYS A 46 4.78 18.26 25.25
CA LYS A 46 5.21 18.17 23.84
C LYS A 46 5.62 16.73 23.56
N SER A 47 4.64 15.84 23.51
CA SER A 47 4.91 14.44 23.22
C SER A 47 5.62 14.29 21.86
N PRO A 48 6.74 13.55 21.81
CA PRO A 48 7.42 13.28 20.55
C PRO A 48 6.73 12.19 19.73
N ILE A 49 5.72 11.54 20.28
CA ILE A 49 5.05 10.36 19.69
C ILE A 49 3.54 10.52 19.62
N ARG A 50 2.92 9.64 18.88
CA ARG A 50 1.48 9.39 18.84
C ARG A 50 1.23 7.91 19.06
N VAL A 51 0.29 7.59 19.92
CA VAL A 51 -0.13 6.22 20.19
C VAL A 51 -1.53 6.03 19.57
N HIS A 52 -1.70 4.94 18.85
CA HIS A 52 -2.95 4.51 18.23
C HIS A 52 -3.34 3.17 18.83
N VAL A 53 -4.33 3.15 19.69
CA VAL A 53 -4.80 1.90 20.29
C VAL A 53 -5.76 1.19 19.32
N ARG A 54 -5.56 -0.10 19.09
CA ARG A 54 -6.41 -0.93 18.23
C ARG A 54 -6.69 -2.27 18.90
N LEU A 55 -7.92 -2.76 18.75
CA LEU A 55 -8.35 -4.01 19.37
C LEU A 55 -7.94 -5.24 18.54
N ASP A 56 -8.12 -5.18 17.23
CA ASP A 56 -7.85 -6.27 16.27
C ASP A 56 -6.42 -6.13 15.74
N GLU A 57 -5.56 -7.09 16.01
CA GLU A 57 -4.13 -7.05 15.68
C GLU A 57 -3.89 -7.08 14.17
N ARG A 58 -4.71 -7.78 13.39
CA ARG A 58 -4.64 -7.77 11.93
C ARG A 58 -4.90 -6.38 11.39
N SER A 59 -5.99 -5.76 11.80
CA SER A 59 -6.35 -4.40 11.41
C SER A 59 -5.30 -3.38 11.90
N ALA A 60 -4.75 -3.56 13.10
CA ALA A 60 -3.68 -2.74 13.65
C ALA A 60 -2.41 -2.79 12.78
N ALA A 61 -2.03 -3.98 12.32
CA ALA A 61 -0.85 -4.14 11.48
C ALA A 61 -1.03 -3.51 10.09
N PHE A 62 -2.20 -3.61 9.47
CA PHE A 62 -2.53 -2.92 8.22
C PHE A 62 -2.64 -1.40 8.41
N PHE A 63 -3.14 -0.93 9.55
CA PHE A 63 -3.12 0.48 9.89
C PHE A 63 -1.69 1.02 10.01
N ALA A 64 -0.79 0.28 10.68
CA ALA A 64 0.62 0.61 10.75
C ALA A 64 1.30 0.59 9.37
N LEU A 65 0.93 -0.34 8.49
CA LEU A 65 1.36 -0.34 7.08
C LEU A 65 0.93 0.95 6.40
N GLY A 66 -0.33 1.36 6.54
CA GLY A 66 -0.84 2.60 5.98
C GLY A 66 -0.11 3.86 6.49
N LEU A 67 0.25 3.91 7.78
CA LEU A 67 1.06 4.98 8.36
C LEU A 67 2.48 5.07 7.78
N ASN A 68 2.99 3.97 7.27
CA ASN A 68 4.32 3.88 6.64
C ASN A 68 4.30 4.17 5.13
N LEU A 69 3.13 4.34 4.52
CA LEU A 69 3.04 4.79 3.14
C LEU A 69 3.53 6.23 3.04
N ASP A 70 4.30 6.52 2.00
CA ASP A 70 4.78 7.88 1.81
C ASP A 70 3.59 8.79 1.49
N ALA A 71 3.39 9.77 2.33
CA ALA A 71 2.38 10.80 2.14
C ALA A 71 2.90 11.95 1.25
N SER A 72 4.17 11.93 0.85
CA SER A 72 4.75 12.85 -0.13
C SER A 72 4.83 12.19 -1.51
N ALA A 73 4.62 12.95 -2.57
CA ALA A 73 4.77 12.48 -3.95
C ALA A 73 6.21 12.05 -4.31
N SER A 74 7.19 12.40 -3.47
CA SER A 74 8.56 11.95 -3.61
C SER A 74 8.71 10.59 -2.92
N GLN A 75 8.85 9.53 -3.67
CA GLN A 75 9.11 8.15 -3.20
C GLN A 75 10.43 8.05 -2.38
N ARG A 76 10.53 8.78 -1.27
CA ARG A 76 11.71 8.74 -0.41
C ARG A 76 11.73 7.43 0.36
N ARG A 77 12.61 6.55 -0.02
CA ARG A 77 12.97 5.35 0.74
C ARG A 77 13.59 5.79 2.06
N GLY A 78 12.89 5.56 3.14
CA GLY A 78 13.35 5.84 4.50
C GLY A 78 13.00 4.70 5.44
N PRO A 79 13.50 4.71 6.69
CA PRO A 79 13.09 3.74 7.71
C PRO A 79 11.60 3.89 8.03
N ALA A 80 11.01 2.82 8.60
CA ALA A 80 9.65 2.84 9.06
C ALA A 80 9.40 4.00 10.03
N ARG A 81 8.27 4.69 9.86
CA ARG A 81 7.83 5.82 10.72
C ARG A 81 6.83 5.38 11.77
N ALA A 82 6.26 4.19 11.58
CA ALA A 82 5.28 3.58 12.47
C ALA A 82 5.65 2.12 12.77
N CYS A 83 5.27 1.67 13.96
CA CYS A 83 5.36 0.27 14.37
C CYS A 83 4.02 -0.23 14.90
N VAL A 84 3.83 -1.55 14.90
CA VAL A 84 2.72 -2.22 15.60
C VAL A 84 3.29 -3.03 16.76
N ILE A 85 2.64 -2.92 17.93
CA ILE A 85 3.04 -3.61 19.17
C ILE A 85 1.90 -4.49 19.63
N THR A 86 2.16 -5.78 19.82
CA THR A 86 1.16 -6.74 20.27
C THR A 86 1.66 -7.58 21.46
N THR A 87 0.73 -8.23 22.13
CA THR A 87 1.03 -9.21 23.17
C THR A 87 1.51 -10.54 22.53
N SER A 88 1.65 -11.58 23.31
CA SER A 88 2.13 -12.90 22.85
C SER A 88 1.01 -13.82 22.36
N GLY A 89 1.36 -14.93 21.77
CA GLY A 89 0.43 -15.97 21.34
C GLY A 89 -0.23 -15.65 20.01
N SER A 90 -1.52 -15.99 19.85
CA SER A 90 -2.26 -15.79 18.59
C SER A 90 -2.27 -14.36 18.09
N ALA A 91 -2.23 -13.36 18.98
CA ALA A 91 -2.09 -11.96 18.64
C ALA A 91 -0.91 -11.68 17.70
N VAL A 92 0.21 -12.37 17.89
CA VAL A 92 1.38 -12.25 17.00
C VAL A 92 1.08 -12.82 15.62
N ALA A 93 0.39 -13.96 15.56
CA ALA A 93 0.04 -14.61 14.30
C ALA A 93 -0.92 -13.76 13.45
N GLU A 94 -1.79 -12.95 14.09
CA GLU A 94 -2.71 -12.04 13.39
C GLU A 94 -1.99 -10.90 12.62
N LEU A 95 -0.72 -10.61 12.93
CA LEU A 95 0.08 -9.64 12.16
C LEU A 95 0.49 -10.18 10.78
N TYR A 96 0.42 -11.50 10.56
CA TYR A 96 0.99 -12.17 9.38
C TYR A 96 0.47 -11.61 8.05
N PRO A 97 -0.83 -11.38 7.84
CA PRO A 97 -1.35 -10.85 6.57
C PRO A 97 -0.72 -9.50 6.19
N ALA A 98 -0.59 -8.58 7.14
CA ALA A 98 0.02 -7.28 6.90
C ALA A 98 1.54 -7.37 6.64
N ILE A 99 2.22 -8.30 7.31
CA ILE A 99 3.66 -8.55 7.10
C ILE A 99 3.92 -9.04 5.67
N VAL A 100 3.13 -10.01 5.17
CA VAL A 100 3.30 -10.49 3.80
C VAL A 100 2.95 -9.40 2.77
N GLU A 101 1.91 -8.62 2.99
CA GLU A 101 1.60 -7.48 2.12
C GLU A 101 2.74 -6.46 2.12
N ALA A 102 3.26 -6.07 3.30
CA ALA A 102 4.40 -5.16 3.44
C ALA A 102 5.65 -5.68 2.70
N ARG A 103 5.92 -7.00 2.82
CA ARG A 103 7.07 -7.64 2.14
C ARG A 103 7.00 -7.50 0.63
N TYR A 104 5.85 -7.83 0.06
CA TYR A 104 5.68 -7.83 -1.39
C TYR A 104 5.38 -6.44 -1.96
N SER A 105 4.86 -5.51 -1.15
CA SER A 105 4.75 -4.09 -1.50
C SER A 105 6.03 -3.30 -1.22
N ARG A 106 7.04 -3.90 -0.57
CA ARG A 106 8.31 -3.26 -0.17
C ARG A 106 8.10 -2.05 0.72
N VAL A 107 7.10 -2.13 1.61
CA VAL A 107 6.82 -1.09 2.60
C VAL A 107 7.55 -1.43 3.90
N PRO A 108 8.35 -0.51 4.45
CA PRO A 108 8.93 -0.68 5.78
C PRO A 108 7.82 -0.86 6.82
N LEU A 109 7.90 -1.91 7.65
CA LEU A 109 6.98 -2.15 8.74
C LEU A 109 7.74 -2.76 9.92
N LEU A 110 7.54 -2.23 11.11
CA LEU A 110 8.11 -2.78 12.35
C LEU A 110 7.02 -3.49 13.13
N ALA A 111 7.10 -4.81 13.20
CA ALA A 111 6.22 -5.65 14.01
C ALA A 111 6.95 -6.01 15.31
N ILE A 112 6.40 -5.59 16.45
CA ILE A 112 6.97 -5.78 17.78
C ILE A 112 6.03 -6.70 18.57
N SER A 113 6.53 -7.85 18.98
CA SER A 113 5.79 -8.80 19.81
C SER A 113 6.39 -8.91 21.20
N ALA A 114 5.53 -8.92 22.21
CA ALA A 114 5.93 -9.35 23.53
C ALA A 114 5.90 -10.89 23.62
N ASP A 115 6.84 -11.47 24.35
CA ASP A 115 6.95 -12.90 24.54
C ASP A 115 7.19 -13.26 25.99
N ARG A 116 6.99 -14.54 26.34
CA ARG A 116 7.44 -15.11 27.60
C ARG A 116 8.94 -15.33 27.55
N PRO A 117 9.59 -15.32 28.71
CA PRO A 117 11.02 -15.67 28.79
C PRO A 117 11.20 -17.16 28.43
N VAL A 118 12.39 -17.49 27.92
CA VAL A 118 12.73 -18.80 27.34
C VAL A 118 12.44 -20.00 28.26
N ASP A 119 12.53 -19.83 29.58
CA ASP A 119 12.22 -20.89 30.57
C ASP A 119 10.72 -21.28 30.63
N LEU A 120 9.85 -20.46 30.06
CA LEU A 120 8.42 -20.74 29.92
C LEU A 120 8.04 -21.32 28.53
N HIS A 121 9.00 -21.47 27.61
CA HIS A 121 8.74 -22.07 26.32
C HIS A 121 8.72 -23.61 26.41
N GLY A 122 7.80 -24.24 25.70
CA GLY A 122 7.70 -25.70 25.62
C GLY A 122 7.18 -26.43 26.89
N VAL A 123 6.83 -25.68 27.94
CA VAL A 123 6.35 -26.24 29.22
C VAL A 123 4.84 -26.10 29.44
N GLY A 124 4.09 -25.74 28.42
CA GLY A 124 2.64 -25.53 28.50
C GLY A 124 2.20 -24.26 29.19
N ALA A 125 3.07 -23.24 29.26
CA ALA A 125 2.70 -21.95 29.80
C ALA A 125 1.60 -21.28 28.95
N SER A 126 0.62 -20.66 29.62
CA SER A 126 -0.53 -20.03 28.97
C SER A 126 -0.12 -18.99 27.94
N GLN A 127 -0.77 -18.95 26.78
CA GLN A 127 -0.59 -17.97 25.70
C GLN A 127 0.89 -17.88 25.26
N THR A 128 1.58 -19.02 25.18
CA THR A 128 2.98 -19.16 24.81
C THR A 128 3.09 -20.03 23.58
N MET A 129 3.81 -19.59 22.58
CA MET A 129 4.10 -20.32 21.34
C MET A 129 5.50 -19.94 20.85
N THR A 130 6.02 -20.67 19.87
CA THR A 130 7.27 -20.27 19.19
C THR A 130 7.00 -19.07 18.32
N GLN A 131 7.44 -17.89 18.76
CA GLN A 131 7.28 -16.62 18.04
C GLN A 131 8.48 -16.31 17.14
N GLN A 132 9.68 -16.75 17.55
CA GLN A 132 10.89 -16.65 16.73
C GLN A 132 10.73 -17.46 15.44
N GLY A 133 11.06 -16.83 14.31
CA GLY A 133 10.93 -17.45 13.00
C GLY A 133 9.49 -17.52 12.46
N LEU A 134 8.48 -17.08 13.21
CA LEU A 134 7.08 -17.16 12.79
C LEU A 134 6.85 -16.50 11.44
N PHE A 135 7.49 -15.36 11.18
CA PHE A 135 7.31 -14.58 9.96
C PHE A 135 8.37 -14.85 8.89
N SER A 136 9.35 -15.71 9.17
CA SER A 136 10.32 -16.14 8.16
C SER A 136 9.62 -17.03 7.11
N PRO A 137 9.82 -16.83 5.80
CA PRO A 137 10.81 -15.99 5.13
C PRO A 137 10.31 -14.58 4.72
N HIS A 138 9.23 -14.07 5.31
CA HIS A 138 8.55 -12.86 4.85
C HIS A 138 9.02 -11.56 5.52
N VAL A 139 9.94 -11.61 6.47
CA VAL A 139 10.61 -10.43 7.03
C VAL A 139 11.99 -10.23 6.41
N VAL A 140 12.48 -8.99 6.37
CA VAL A 140 13.86 -8.67 5.93
C VAL A 140 14.88 -8.87 7.06
N GLY A 141 14.41 -9.03 8.29
CA GLY A 141 15.22 -9.35 9.46
C GLY A 141 14.38 -9.60 10.69
N GLU A 142 14.96 -10.31 11.64
CA GLU A 142 14.34 -10.63 12.92
C GLU A 142 15.34 -10.39 14.06
N TRP A 143 14.87 -9.78 15.15
CA TRP A 143 15.65 -9.51 16.37
C TRP A 143 14.91 -9.97 17.60
N ASN A 144 15.57 -10.76 18.43
CA ASN A 144 15.05 -11.21 19.72
C ASN A 144 15.79 -10.50 20.83
N PHE A 145 15.04 -9.97 21.80
CA PHE A 145 15.56 -9.30 22.97
C PHE A 145 15.04 -9.96 24.23
N SER A 146 15.90 -10.12 25.22
CA SER A 146 15.54 -10.55 26.56
C SER A 146 15.89 -9.50 27.61
N THR A 147 15.53 -9.77 28.85
CA THR A 147 15.84 -8.90 29.98
C THR A 147 17.25 -9.11 30.56
N ALA A 148 18.11 -9.88 29.89
CA ALA A 148 19.50 -10.06 30.28
C ALA A 148 20.27 -8.73 30.17
N ARG A 149 21.18 -8.50 31.07
CA ARG A 149 21.90 -7.22 31.15
C ARG A 149 22.67 -6.90 29.88
N GLU A 150 23.36 -7.89 29.34
CA GLU A 150 24.18 -7.75 28.12
C GLU A 150 23.31 -7.39 26.91
N GLU A 151 22.09 -7.90 26.86
CA GLU A 151 21.14 -7.56 25.80
C GLU A 151 20.59 -6.15 25.96
N LEU A 152 20.28 -5.72 27.18
CA LEU A 152 19.85 -4.34 27.45
C LEU A 152 20.90 -3.30 27.01
N GLU A 153 22.19 -3.60 27.22
CA GLU A 153 23.30 -2.73 26.80
C GLU A 153 23.45 -2.68 25.27
N SER A 154 23.04 -3.72 24.55
CA SER A 154 23.15 -3.85 23.09
C SER A 154 21.95 -3.29 22.32
N ILE A 155 20.85 -2.92 22.98
CA ILE A 155 19.61 -2.47 22.34
C ILE A 155 19.84 -1.38 21.29
N PRO A 156 20.57 -0.28 21.56
CA PRO A 156 20.70 0.80 20.57
C PRO A 156 21.34 0.34 19.25
N ASP A 157 22.39 -0.48 19.32
CA ASP A 157 23.10 -0.97 18.15
C ASP A 157 22.24 -1.96 17.35
N ARG A 158 21.55 -2.88 18.03
CA ARG A 158 20.68 -3.88 17.40
C ARG A 158 19.43 -3.24 16.79
N MET A 159 18.83 -2.27 17.45
CA MET A 159 17.70 -1.51 16.93
C MET A 159 18.08 -0.66 15.73
N CYS A 160 19.28 -0.05 15.73
CA CYS A 160 19.80 0.66 14.56
C CYS A 160 19.87 -0.28 13.33
N ARG A 161 20.34 -1.53 13.51
CA ARG A 161 20.37 -2.54 12.44
C ARG A 161 18.98 -2.94 11.97
N ALA A 162 18.01 -3.09 12.89
CA ALA A 162 16.62 -3.41 12.57
C ALA A 162 15.97 -2.30 11.74
N LEU A 163 16.15 -1.05 12.13
CA LEU A 163 15.67 0.12 11.40
C LEU A 163 16.31 0.24 10.02
N ALA A 164 17.63 0.05 9.93
CA ALA A 164 18.35 0.04 8.67
C ALA A 164 17.84 -1.06 7.73
N ALA A 165 17.64 -2.27 8.24
CA ALA A 165 17.10 -3.38 7.46
C ALA A 165 15.68 -3.07 6.95
N SER A 166 14.81 -2.47 7.77
CA SER A 166 13.47 -2.08 7.34
C SER A 166 13.50 -1.09 6.17
N ALA A 167 14.48 -0.19 6.15
CA ALA A 167 14.73 0.76 5.07
C ALA A 167 15.40 0.12 3.82
N GLY A 168 15.74 -1.16 3.89
CA GLY A 168 16.41 -1.89 2.81
C GLY A 168 17.94 -1.85 2.88
N ALA A 169 18.55 -1.40 3.95
CA ALA A 169 19.99 -1.39 4.09
C ALA A 169 20.50 -2.70 4.78
N PRO A 170 21.55 -3.36 4.27
CA PRO A 170 22.28 -3.04 3.03
C PRO A 170 21.70 -3.69 1.77
N SER A 171 20.64 -4.52 1.87
CA SER A 171 20.14 -5.38 0.78
C SER A 171 19.54 -4.64 -0.43
N GLY A 172 19.27 -3.35 -0.31
CA GLY A 172 18.59 -2.54 -1.33
C GLY A 172 17.06 -2.71 -1.35
N THR A 173 16.49 -3.67 -0.60
CA THR A 173 15.04 -3.95 -0.62
C THR A 173 14.40 -3.65 0.73
N PRO A 174 13.58 -2.59 0.84
CA PRO A 174 12.82 -2.30 2.06
C PRO A 174 11.80 -3.39 2.37
N GLY A 175 11.39 -3.49 3.63
CA GLY A 175 10.38 -4.46 4.02
C GLY A 175 10.14 -4.54 5.51
N PRO A 176 9.28 -5.47 5.94
CA PRO A 176 8.94 -5.66 7.33
C PRO A 176 10.08 -6.29 8.14
N VAL A 177 10.13 -5.92 9.41
CA VAL A 177 11.06 -6.45 10.42
C VAL A 177 10.25 -6.94 11.60
N HIS A 178 10.64 -8.07 12.19
CA HIS A 178 10.10 -8.59 13.42
C HIS A 178 11.05 -8.34 14.60
N ILE A 179 10.52 -7.81 15.69
CA ILE A 179 11.24 -7.55 16.95
C ILE A 179 10.48 -8.29 18.05
N ASN A 180 11.02 -9.40 18.53
CA ASN A 180 10.44 -10.20 19.59
C ASN A 180 11.10 -9.84 20.93
N CYS A 181 10.29 -9.54 21.97
CA CYS A 181 10.75 -9.05 23.25
C CYS A 181 10.27 -9.97 24.39
N GLU A 182 11.19 -10.70 25.00
CA GLU A 182 10.90 -11.58 26.13
C GLU A 182 10.84 -10.77 27.44
N PHE A 183 9.64 -10.66 27.99
CA PHE A 183 9.41 -9.97 29.26
C PHE A 183 9.22 -10.94 30.42
N ARG A 184 9.96 -10.69 31.50
CA ARG A 184 9.86 -11.40 32.79
C ARG A 184 9.14 -10.52 33.81
N ASP A 185 8.34 -11.15 34.66
CA ASP A 185 7.70 -10.45 35.79
C ASP A 185 8.77 -9.81 36.71
N PRO A 186 8.48 -8.63 37.31
CA PRO A 186 7.23 -7.89 37.24
C PRO A 186 7.10 -7.07 35.95
N LEU A 187 5.88 -7.07 35.38
CA LEU A 187 5.53 -6.35 34.15
C LEU A 187 5.08 -4.92 34.43
N VAL A 188 4.72 -4.63 35.67
CA VAL A 188 4.19 -3.34 36.13
C VAL A 188 5.27 -2.63 36.94
N PRO A 189 5.50 -1.33 36.73
CA PRO A 189 6.41 -0.55 37.59
C PRO A 189 5.85 -0.42 39.01
N GLU A 190 6.72 -0.35 40.03
CA GLU A 190 6.30 -0.22 41.44
C GLU A 190 5.51 1.07 41.71
N ASP A 191 5.98 2.17 41.14
CA ASP A 191 5.34 3.49 41.26
C ASP A 191 5.11 4.07 39.86
N PHE A 192 3.92 3.89 39.32
CA PHE A 192 3.53 4.53 38.06
C PHE A 192 2.87 5.87 38.33
N GLN A 193 3.63 6.95 38.11
CA GLN A 193 3.09 8.31 38.08
C GLN A 193 3.24 8.84 36.64
N THR A 194 2.14 9.19 36.03
CA THR A 194 2.11 9.83 34.68
C THR A 194 2.79 11.20 34.72
N GLU A 195 2.78 11.89 35.86
CA GLU A 195 3.36 13.22 36.05
C GLU A 195 4.85 13.21 36.37
N SER A 196 5.47 12.06 36.62
CA SER A 196 6.92 12.02 36.79
C SER A 196 7.59 12.36 35.48
N VAL A 197 8.00 13.61 35.35
CA VAL A 197 8.91 14.06 34.30
C VAL A 197 10.14 13.16 34.38
N CYS A 198 10.21 12.16 33.54
CA CYS A 198 11.48 11.53 33.23
C CYS A 198 12.32 12.65 32.62
N GLU A 199 13.26 13.21 33.42
CA GLU A 199 14.39 13.91 32.84
C GLU A 199 14.89 12.97 31.74
N ALA A 200 14.82 13.43 30.52
CA ALA A 200 15.36 12.69 29.39
C ALA A 200 16.74 12.26 29.82
N HIS A 201 16.93 10.96 30.00
CA HIS A 201 18.27 10.45 30.29
C HIS A 201 19.13 10.90 29.12
N GLU A 202 19.88 11.98 29.31
CA GLU A 202 20.96 12.42 28.40
C GLU A 202 22.07 11.38 28.33
N GLY A 203 21.84 10.19 28.96
CA GLY A 203 22.71 9.05 28.90
C GLY A 203 22.87 8.55 27.49
N ASN A 204 23.94 9.01 26.89
CA ASN A 204 24.54 8.40 25.70
C ASN A 204 23.61 8.31 24.47
N ARG A 205 23.05 9.44 24.02
CA ARG A 205 22.55 9.57 22.65
C ARG A 205 23.74 9.37 21.71
N ARG A 206 24.09 8.10 21.47
CA ARG A 206 24.91 7.80 20.29
C ARG A 206 24.16 8.39 19.12
N SER A 207 24.83 9.26 18.36
CA SER A 207 24.28 9.82 17.13
C SER A 207 23.72 8.67 16.31
N ALA A 208 22.47 8.81 15.83
CA ALA A 208 21.87 7.80 14.99
C ALA A 208 22.84 7.48 13.84
N VAL A 209 23.23 6.22 13.71
CA VAL A 209 24.11 5.79 12.63
C VAL A 209 23.29 5.90 11.34
N SER A 210 23.74 6.75 10.42
CA SER A 210 23.13 6.83 9.10
C SER A 210 23.58 5.62 8.28
N VAL A 211 22.65 4.71 8.02
CA VAL A 211 22.87 3.56 7.17
C VAL A 211 22.14 3.79 5.85
N TYR A 212 22.87 3.75 4.76
CA TYR A 212 22.31 3.93 3.42
C TYR A 212 22.08 2.57 2.76
N PRO A 213 20.94 2.36 2.06
CA PRO A 213 20.74 1.17 1.24
C PRO A 213 21.84 1.06 0.18
N ALA A 214 22.28 -0.16 -0.09
CA ALA A 214 23.14 -0.42 -1.22
C ALA A 214 22.43 -0.01 -2.51
N GLN A 215 23.11 0.77 -3.33
CA GLN A 215 22.68 1.07 -4.69
C GLN A 215 23.45 0.18 -5.65
N PHE A 216 22.75 -0.58 -6.46
CA PHE A 216 23.34 -1.26 -7.59
C PHE A 216 23.62 -0.19 -8.65
N LEU A 217 24.87 0.17 -8.82
CA LEU A 217 25.28 1.15 -9.82
C LEU A 217 25.71 0.40 -11.08
N ARG A 218 25.18 0.79 -12.21
CA ARG A 218 25.70 0.43 -13.51
C ARG A 218 26.84 1.40 -13.84
N ASP A 219 27.90 0.90 -14.49
CA ASP A 219 28.99 1.75 -14.98
C ASP A 219 28.42 2.82 -15.93
N PRO A 220 28.63 4.12 -15.65
CA PRO A 220 28.19 5.20 -16.53
C PRO A 220 28.75 5.13 -17.96
N LEU A 221 29.90 4.48 -18.13
CA LEU A 221 30.56 4.26 -19.43
C LEU A 221 30.09 2.98 -20.14
N SER A 222 29.15 2.22 -19.56
CA SER A 222 28.61 1.02 -20.19
C SER A 222 27.92 1.36 -21.50
N GLU A 223 27.93 0.41 -22.45
CA GLU A 223 27.24 0.54 -23.72
C GLU A 223 25.75 0.77 -23.56
N ASN A 224 25.13 1.39 -24.57
CA ASN A 224 23.67 1.52 -24.65
C ASN A 224 23.00 0.13 -24.56
N ILE A 225 22.15 -0.05 -23.56
CA ILE A 225 21.43 -1.32 -23.37
C ILE A 225 20.15 -1.40 -24.18
N LEU A 226 19.68 -0.28 -24.73
CA LEU A 226 18.53 -0.21 -25.59
C LEU A 226 18.97 -0.37 -27.04
N ASP A 227 18.09 -0.94 -27.87
CA ASP A 227 18.32 -0.96 -29.31
C ASP A 227 17.70 0.31 -29.92
N PRO A 228 18.51 1.27 -30.39
CA PRO A 228 17.99 2.53 -30.91
C PRO A 228 17.12 2.36 -32.17
N ALA A 229 17.34 1.28 -32.91
CA ALA A 229 16.60 0.99 -34.14
C ALA A 229 15.17 0.47 -33.88
N ARG A 230 14.81 0.18 -32.62
CA ARG A 230 13.52 -0.37 -32.26
C ARG A 230 12.56 0.67 -31.71
N ALA A 231 11.33 0.68 -32.21
CA ALA A 231 10.24 1.40 -31.60
C ALA A 231 9.98 0.84 -30.19
N SER A 232 9.97 1.72 -29.19
CA SER A 232 9.99 1.33 -27.78
C SER A 232 8.81 1.90 -27.01
N VAL A 233 8.35 1.16 -25.99
CA VAL A 233 7.35 1.62 -25.02
C VAL A 233 7.83 1.35 -23.60
N VAL A 234 7.38 2.17 -22.64
CA VAL A 234 7.54 1.91 -21.21
C VAL A 234 6.25 1.31 -20.65
N VAL A 235 6.38 0.25 -19.88
CA VAL A 235 5.32 -0.32 -19.05
C VAL A 235 5.66 -0.08 -17.59
N ALA A 236 4.84 0.71 -16.92
CA ALA A 236 5.09 1.15 -15.55
C ALA A 236 4.03 0.59 -14.60
N GLY A 237 4.46 -0.21 -13.62
CA GLY A 237 3.63 -0.74 -12.54
C GLY A 237 3.92 -0.07 -11.20
N GLN A 238 3.21 -0.51 -10.15
CA GLN A 238 3.41 0.03 -8.80
C GLN A 238 4.89 -0.01 -8.36
N GLY A 239 5.39 1.13 -7.88
CA GLY A 239 6.80 1.30 -7.50
C GLY A 239 7.73 1.54 -8.69
N ALA A 240 7.20 2.03 -9.82
CA ALA A 240 8.01 2.44 -10.97
C ALA A 240 9.04 3.51 -10.58
N GLU A 241 10.21 3.41 -11.18
CA GLU A 241 11.31 4.35 -10.92
C GLU A 241 11.04 5.69 -11.64
N GLY A 242 10.94 6.77 -10.86
CA GLY A 242 10.67 8.12 -11.41
C GLY A 242 11.68 8.55 -12.48
N ALA A 243 12.95 8.19 -12.31
CA ALA A 243 14.00 8.46 -13.29
C ALA A 243 13.73 7.81 -14.67
N VAL A 244 13.03 6.65 -14.71
CA VAL A 244 12.63 6.03 -15.98
C VAL A 244 11.51 6.82 -16.65
N LEU A 245 10.57 7.37 -15.87
CA LEU A 245 9.49 8.20 -16.40
C LEU A 245 10.03 9.52 -16.95
N GLU A 246 10.99 10.14 -16.26
CA GLU A 246 11.68 11.34 -16.74
C GLU A 246 12.52 11.05 -17.99
N TRP A 247 13.19 9.91 -18.04
CA TRP A 247 13.94 9.45 -19.23
C TRP A 247 12.97 9.26 -20.41
N ALA A 248 11.81 8.63 -20.20
CA ALA A 248 10.80 8.42 -21.24
C ALA A 248 10.32 9.74 -21.83
N ALA A 249 10.10 10.77 -20.99
CA ALA A 249 9.71 12.11 -21.45
C ALA A 249 10.79 12.76 -22.34
N ARG A 250 12.07 12.71 -21.89
CA ARG A 250 13.20 13.24 -22.67
C ARG A 250 13.38 12.51 -24.01
N SER A 251 13.11 11.22 -24.03
CA SER A 251 13.30 10.35 -25.20
C SER A 251 12.03 10.18 -26.05
N ARG A 252 10.93 10.86 -25.70
CA ARG A 252 9.63 10.75 -26.38
C ARG A 252 9.05 9.34 -26.47
N VAL A 253 9.40 8.48 -25.49
CA VAL A 253 8.94 7.09 -25.44
C VAL A 253 7.56 7.03 -24.79
N PRO A 254 6.56 6.41 -25.44
CA PRO A 254 5.22 6.22 -24.87
C PRO A 254 5.25 5.44 -23.55
N VAL A 255 4.46 5.88 -22.56
CA VAL A 255 4.35 5.26 -21.25
C VAL A 255 2.95 4.74 -21.00
N PHE A 256 2.80 3.44 -20.86
CA PHE A 256 1.63 2.77 -20.31
C PHE A 256 1.82 2.56 -18.80
N ALA A 257 0.88 3.02 -18.00
CA ALA A 257 1.05 3.01 -16.55
C ALA A 257 -0.19 2.48 -15.82
N GLU A 258 0.03 1.67 -14.77
CA GLU A 258 -1.03 1.30 -13.83
C GLU A 258 -1.51 2.52 -13.02
N PRO A 259 -2.77 2.55 -12.51
CA PRO A 259 -3.33 3.70 -11.79
C PRO A 259 -2.50 4.19 -10.59
N MET A 260 -1.73 3.31 -9.96
CA MET A 260 -0.87 3.66 -8.82
C MET A 260 0.41 4.40 -9.21
N VAL A 261 0.70 4.50 -10.50
CA VAL A 261 1.88 5.24 -11.01
C VAL A 261 1.47 6.66 -11.30
N THR A 262 1.67 7.53 -10.34
CA THR A 262 1.45 8.97 -10.49
C THR A 262 2.71 9.67 -10.98
N GLY A 263 2.59 10.86 -11.54
CA GLY A 263 3.74 11.63 -12.02
C GLY A 263 4.28 11.21 -13.39
N VAL A 264 3.54 10.39 -14.17
CA VAL A 264 3.87 10.16 -15.58
C VAL A 264 3.71 11.48 -16.34
N PRO A 265 4.77 11.96 -17.03
CA PRO A 265 4.68 13.19 -17.82
C PRO A 265 3.60 13.07 -18.90
N GLU A 266 2.77 14.10 -19.03
CA GLU A 266 1.59 14.06 -19.88
C GLU A 266 1.94 13.95 -21.36
N ASP A 267 3.08 14.51 -21.76
CA ASP A 267 3.60 14.49 -23.12
C ASP A 267 4.03 13.09 -23.62
N VAL A 268 4.13 12.10 -22.76
CA VAL A 268 4.43 10.70 -23.14
C VAL A 268 3.42 9.68 -22.59
N ARG A 269 2.42 10.13 -21.81
CA ARG A 269 1.39 9.24 -21.28
C ARG A 269 0.49 8.71 -22.38
N VAL A 270 0.27 7.39 -22.36
CA VAL A 270 -0.73 6.68 -23.17
C VAL A 270 -1.69 5.98 -22.20
N PRO A 271 -2.95 6.44 -22.06
CA PRO A 271 -3.93 5.83 -21.16
C PRO A 271 -4.48 4.51 -21.74
N PHE A 272 -5.34 3.84 -20.97
CA PHE A 272 -6.13 2.67 -21.39
C PHE A 272 -5.29 1.44 -21.77
N GLN A 273 -4.24 1.16 -21.03
CA GLN A 273 -3.32 0.06 -21.33
C GLN A 273 -3.99 -1.31 -21.47
N GLN A 274 -5.09 -1.59 -20.72
CA GLN A 274 -5.78 -2.87 -20.85
C GLN A 274 -6.45 -3.05 -22.21
N THR A 275 -6.99 -1.99 -22.78
CA THR A 275 -7.65 -2.00 -24.09
C THR A 275 -6.60 -1.96 -25.20
N LEU A 276 -5.71 -0.98 -25.17
CA LEU A 276 -4.73 -0.77 -26.23
C LEU A 276 -3.73 -1.91 -26.38
N LEU A 277 -3.22 -2.46 -25.27
CA LEU A 277 -2.30 -3.60 -25.34
C LEU A 277 -3.01 -4.95 -25.56
N GLY A 278 -4.34 -4.97 -25.61
CA GLY A 278 -5.14 -6.09 -26.07
C GLY A 278 -5.32 -6.13 -27.60
N ASP A 279 -5.00 -5.04 -28.29
CA ASP A 279 -5.12 -4.89 -29.73
C ASP A 279 -3.81 -5.31 -30.43
N GLU A 280 -3.89 -6.29 -31.34
CA GLU A 280 -2.73 -6.80 -32.09
C GLU A 280 -2.12 -5.76 -33.03
N GLU A 281 -2.91 -4.85 -33.56
CA GLU A 281 -2.43 -3.77 -34.44
C GLU A 281 -1.57 -2.80 -33.61
N VAL A 282 -2.04 -2.43 -32.42
CA VAL A 282 -1.29 -1.58 -31.47
C VAL A 282 0.01 -2.26 -31.03
N THR A 283 -0.08 -3.51 -30.62
CA THR A 283 1.12 -4.23 -30.15
C THR A 283 2.09 -4.54 -31.28
N GLY A 284 1.65 -4.58 -32.53
CA GLY A 284 2.50 -4.69 -33.73
C GLY A 284 3.38 -3.45 -33.99
N CYS A 285 3.03 -2.29 -33.45
CA CYS A 285 3.72 -1.02 -33.73
C CYS A 285 5.06 -0.83 -33.00
N PHE A 286 5.39 -1.64 -31.98
CA PHE A 286 6.63 -1.54 -31.22
C PHE A 286 7.32 -2.89 -31.04
N GLU A 287 8.62 -2.86 -30.79
CA GLU A 287 9.49 -4.04 -30.78
C GLU A 287 10.29 -4.18 -29.48
N GLN A 288 10.34 -3.13 -28.66
CA GLN A 288 11.08 -3.08 -27.41
C GLN A 288 10.19 -2.56 -26.28
N ILE A 289 10.28 -3.20 -25.11
CA ILE A 289 9.52 -2.88 -23.94
C ILE A 289 10.48 -2.61 -22.78
N ILE A 290 10.31 -1.47 -22.12
CA ILE A 290 11.04 -1.11 -20.90
C ILE A 290 10.07 -1.26 -19.74
N VAL A 291 10.34 -2.20 -18.84
CA VAL A 291 9.49 -2.50 -17.68
C VAL A 291 10.08 -1.84 -16.44
N THR A 292 9.28 -1.06 -15.72
CA THR A 292 9.66 -0.48 -14.43
C THR A 292 8.54 -0.63 -13.40
N GLY A 293 8.89 -0.86 -12.13
CA GLY A 293 7.90 -1.21 -11.12
C GLY A 293 7.27 -2.57 -11.39
N ARG A 294 6.15 -2.86 -10.74
CA ARG A 294 5.51 -4.16 -10.77
C ARG A 294 4.10 -4.05 -11.36
N SER A 295 3.94 -4.46 -12.61
CA SER A 295 2.65 -4.51 -13.30
C SER A 295 1.91 -5.78 -12.92
N THR A 296 0.78 -5.66 -12.22
CA THR A 296 0.04 -6.79 -11.65
C THR A 296 -1.43 -6.86 -12.06
N LEU A 297 -1.94 -5.87 -12.79
CA LEU A 297 -3.37 -5.73 -13.07
C LEU A 297 -3.79 -6.32 -14.40
N SER A 298 -3.01 -6.09 -15.45
CA SER A 298 -3.43 -6.28 -16.82
C SER A 298 -2.85 -7.54 -17.46
N ARG A 299 -3.72 -8.49 -17.88
CA ARG A 299 -3.31 -9.65 -18.69
C ARG A 299 -2.72 -9.25 -20.06
N PRO A 300 -3.29 -8.26 -20.79
CA PRO A 300 -2.66 -7.75 -22.02
C PRO A 300 -1.23 -7.27 -21.82
N VAL A 301 -0.94 -6.52 -20.74
CA VAL A 301 0.42 -6.10 -20.42
C VAL A 301 1.36 -7.29 -20.24
N GLN A 302 0.91 -8.32 -19.54
CA GLN A 302 1.70 -9.53 -19.33
C GLN A 302 1.91 -10.29 -20.66
N ALA A 303 0.88 -10.41 -21.48
CA ALA A 303 0.95 -11.07 -22.79
C ALA A 303 1.94 -10.35 -23.72
N VAL A 304 1.94 -9.03 -23.74
CA VAL A 304 2.87 -8.23 -24.53
C VAL A 304 4.31 -8.43 -24.06
N CYS A 305 4.58 -8.47 -22.75
CA CYS A 305 5.90 -8.79 -22.23
C CYS A 305 6.36 -10.20 -22.61
N ALA A 306 5.43 -11.15 -22.80
CA ALA A 306 5.73 -12.54 -23.20
C ALA A 306 5.76 -12.76 -24.71
N SER A 307 5.52 -11.73 -25.55
CA SER A 307 5.29 -11.86 -26.99
C SER A 307 6.57 -12.06 -27.84
N GLY A 308 7.72 -12.26 -27.22
CA GLY A 308 9.01 -12.41 -27.93
C GLY A 308 9.68 -11.08 -28.32
N LYS A 309 9.09 -9.95 -27.94
CA LYS A 309 9.72 -8.63 -28.07
C LYS A 309 10.94 -8.52 -27.15
N ARG A 310 11.84 -7.57 -27.44
CA ARG A 310 12.93 -7.27 -26.52
C ARG A 310 12.40 -6.64 -25.25
N VAL A 311 12.66 -7.25 -24.09
CA VAL A 311 12.24 -6.73 -22.78
C VAL A 311 13.44 -6.30 -21.96
N VAL A 312 13.49 -5.04 -21.55
CA VAL A 312 14.49 -4.47 -20.64
C VAL A 312 13.82 -4.14 -19.33
N VAL A 313 14.24 -4.78 -18.24
CA VAL A 313 13.67 -4.54 -16.90
C VAL A 313 14.57 -3.58 -16.14
N VAL A 314 14.00 -2.46 -15.66
CA VAL A 314 14.69 -1.51 -14.79
C VAL A 314 14.20 -1.72 -13.36
N ALA A 315 15.09 -2.25 -12.52
CA ALA A 315 14.78 -2.55 -11.13
C ALA A 315 16.00 -2.32 -10.24
N SER A 316 15.89 -1.40 -9.29
CA SER A 316 16.96 -1.03 -8.36
C SER A 316 17.08 -1.97 -7.14
N TYR A 317 16.45 -3.15 -7.17
CA TYR A 317 16.41 -4.14 -6.10
C TYR A 317 16.55 -5.56 -6.62
N GLY A 318 16.98 -6.49 -5.76
CA GLY A 318 17.39 -7.84 -6.15
C GLY A 318 16.30 -8.77 -6.69
N GLN A 319 15.01 -8.46 -6.51
CA GLN A 319 13.88 -9.20 -7.09
C GLN A 319 13.22 -8.32 -8.16
N TRP A 320 13.48 -8.61 -9.42
CA TRP A 320 12.88 -7.89 -10.54
C TRP A 320 11.58 -8.55 -11.04
N PRO A 321 10.64 -7.77 -11.58
CA PRO A 321 9.39 -8.31 -12.14
C PRO A 321 9.65 -8.87 -13.55
N ASP A 322 9.60 -10.19 -13.68
CA ASP A 322 9.69 -10.89 -14.96
C ASP A 322 8.88 -12.19 -14.89
N LEU A 323 7.57 -12.07 -15.03
CA LEU A 323 6.63 -13.16 -14.81
C LEU A 323 6.84 -14.34 -15.78
N HIS A 324 7.33 -14.06 -17.00
CA HIS A 324 7.47 -15.05 -18.06
C HIS A 324 8.92 -15.43 -18.35
N GLY A 325 9.91 -14.90 -17.62
CA GLY A 325 11.30 -15.11 -17.92
C GLY A 325 11.70 -14.54 -19.29
N SER A 326 11.05 -13.45 -19.71
CA SER A 326 11.22 -12.83 -21.03
C SER A 326 12.23 -11.70 -21.05
N ALA A 327 12.76 -11.28 -19.89
CA ALA A 327 13.74 -10.21 -19.81
C ALA A 327 15.00 -10.52 -20.62
N SER A 328 15.29 -9.69 -21.61
CA SER A 328 16.54 -9.74 -22.36
C SER A 328 17.70 -9.11 -21.60
N CYS A 329 17.39 -8.17 -20.71
CA CYS A 329 18.34 -7.45 -19.88
C CYS A 329 17.66 -6.94 -18.61
N VAL A 330 18.37 -6.97 -17.48
CA VAL A 330 17.92 -6.38 -16.20
C VAL A 330 18.99 -5.39 -15.73
N VAL A 331 18.59 -4.16 -15.47
CA VAL A 331 19.50 -3.09 -15.03
C VAL A 331 18.94 -2.33 -13.84
N PRO A 332 19.79 -1.77 -12.97
CA PRO A 332 19.33 -1.01 -11.83
C PRO A 332 18.79 0.38 -12.19
N SER A 333 19.24 0.95 -13.32
CA SER A 333 18.84 2.28 -13.78
C SER A 333 19.09 2.43 -15.28
N LEU A 334 18.41 3.38 -15.92
CA LEU A 334 18.79 3.92 -17.22
C LEU A 334 19.78 5.09 -17.02
N HIS A 335 20.68 5.26 -17.98
CA HIS A 335 21.65 6.34 -18.05
C HIS A 335 21.35 7.26 -19.23
N ASP A 336 21.97 8.43 -19.28
CA ASP A 336 21.76 9.39 -20.37
C ASP A 336 22.25 8.88 -21.73
N ASN A 337 23.17 7.92 -21.76
CA ASN A 337 23.63 7.24 -22.99
C ASN A 337 22.72 6.09 -23.43
N ASP A 338 21.72 5.69 -22.61
CA ASP A 338 20.68 4.76 -23.07
C ASP A 338 19.66 5.55 -23.89
N CYS A 339 19.83 5.51 -25.19
CA CYS A 339 19.05 6.31 -26.13
C CYS A 339 18.27 5.43 -27.12
N VAL A 340 17.21 5.99 -27.64
CA VAL A 340 16.39 5.47 -28.72
C VAL A 340 16.30 6.52 -29.83
N ASP A 341 15.99 6.10 -31.05
CA ASP A 341 15.84 7.02 -32.18
C ASP A 341 14.49 7.77 -32.07
N GLU A 342 14.56 9.07 -31.76
CA GLU A 342 13.38 9.93 -31.63
C GLU A 342 12.51 9.93 -32.90
N ALA A 343 13.11 9.80 -34.09
CA ALA A 343 12.38 9.73 -35.33
C ALA A 343 11.44 8.50 -35.44
N ARG A 344 11.71 7.47 -34.64
CA ARG A 344 10.82 6.30 -34.52
C ARG A 344 9.80 6.46 -33.40
N GLN A 345 10.17 7.16 -32.32
CA GLN A 345 9.29 7.28 -31.15
C GLN A 345 8.12 8.24 -31.38
N LEU A 346 8.37 9.39 -32.04
CA LEU A 346 7.33 10.39 -32.28
C LEU A 346 6.12 9.86 -33.06
N PRO A 347 6.30 9.18 -34.22
CA PRO A 347 5.16 8.61 -34.94
C PRO A 347 4.42 7.54 -34.14
N LEU A 348 5.15 6.71 -33.36
CA LEU A 348 4.54 5.72 -32.48
C LEU A 348 3.66 6.39 -31.43
N LEU A 349 4.20 7.40 -30.74
CA LEU A 349 3.48 8.14 -29.69
C LEU A 349 2.21 8.80 -30.24
N GLU A 350 2.29 9.42 -31.42
CA GLU A 350 1.14 10.04 -32.10
C GLU A 350 0.08 9.00 -32.45
N ALA A 351 0.46 7.86 -33.04
CA ALA A 351 -0.46 6.79 -33.39
C ALA A 351 -1.16 6.19 -32.16
N LEU A 352 -0.43 5.93 -31.09
CA LEU A 352 -0.98 5.41 -29.84
C LEU A 352 -1.96 6.39 -29.19
N ARG A 353 -1.66 7.68 -29.23
CA ARG A 353 -2.55 8.73 -28.71
C ARG A 353 -3.82 8.89 -29.54
N GLU A 354 -3.72 8.77 -30.86
CA GLU A 354 -4.90 8.83 -31.72
C GLU A 354 -5.83 7.64 -31.43
N ARG A 355 -5.27 6.44 -31.30
CA ARG A 355 -6.05 5.26 -30.93
C ARG A 355 -6.66 5.40 -29.51
N ALA A 356 -5.93 6.02 -28.58
CA ALA A 356 -6.45 6.31 -27.24
C ALA A 356 -7.64 7.28 -27.24
N LYS A 357 -7.74 8.20 -28.20
CA LYS A 357 -8.91 9.08 -28.35
C LYS A 357 -10.17 8.32 -28.75
N GLU A 358 -10.04 7.32 -29.64
CA GLU A 358 -11.17 6.45 -30.03
C GLU A 358 -11.68 5.66 -28.83
N VAL A 359 -10.77 5.04 -28.06
CA VAL A 359 -11.10 4.32 -26.82
C VAL A 359 -11.77 5.25 -25.81
N ARG A 360 -11.25 6.49 -25.65
CA ARG A 360 -11.83 7.49 -24.77
C ARG A 360 -13.28 7.79 -25.13
N ALA A 361 -13.57 8.03 -26.40
CA ALA A 361 -14.93 8.32 -26.85
C ALA A 361 -15.90 7.19 -26.49
N GLY A 362 -15.50 5.93 -26.65
CA GLY A 362 -16.31 4.77 -26.24
C GLY A 362 -16.52 4.70 -24.72
N ILE A 363 -15.49 5.03 -23.91
CA ILE A 363 -15.62 5.08 -22.45
C ILE A 363 -16.60 6.18 -22.02
N GLU A 364 -16.48 7.39 -22.58
CA GLU A 364 -17.34 8.54 -22.29
C GLU A 364 -18.81 8.24 -22.66
N GLU A 365 -19.05 7.65 -23.84
CA GLU A 365 -20.39 7.23 -24.26
C GLU A 365 -20.99 6.21 -23.28
N MET A 366 -20.21 5.23 -22.86
CA MET A 366 -20.66 4.24 -21.88
C MET A 366 -21.00 4.86 -20.52
N ILE A 367 -20.16 5.72 -19.99
CA ILE A 367 -20.42 6.44 -18.72
C ILE A 367 -21.68 7.28 -18.87
N ALA A 368 -21.84 8.02 -19.97
CA ALA A 368 -22.99 8.86 -20.24
C ALA A 368 -24.30 8.06 -20.35
N SER A 369 -24.25 6.82 -20.81
CA SER A 369 -25.44 5.94 -20.94
C SER A 369 -26.15 5.66 -19.61
N TYR A 370 -25.45 5.73 -18.49
CA TYR A 370 -26.00 5.55 -17.14
C TYR A 370 -26.74 6.77 -16.61
N GLY A 371 -26.53 7.95 -17.20
CA GLY A 371 -27.12 9.22 -16.73
C GLY A 371 -26.72 9.51 -15.28
N ASP A 372 -27.72 9.71 -14.41
CA ASP A 372 -27.48 9.99 -12.98
C ASP A 372 -27.42 8.72 -12.08
N THR A 373 -27.64 7.54 -12.68
CA THR A 373 -27.60 6.28 -11.92
C THR A 373 -26.15 5.89 -11.60
N PRO A 374 -25.81 5.61 -10.32
CA PRO A 374 -24.49 5.15 -9.97
C PRO A 374 -24.10 3.84 -10.66
N SER A 375 -22.99 3.88 -11.37
CA SER A 375 -22.31 2.70 -11.93
C SER A 375 -20.85 2.69 -11.46
N ALA A 376 -20.23 1.53 -11.49
CA ALA A 376 -18.82 1.43 -11.07
C ALA A 376 -17.90 2.34 -11.91
N LEU A 377 -18.19 2.47 -13.21
CA LEU A 377 -17.46 3.35 -14.13
C LEU A 377 -17.69 4.82 -13.78
N GLY A 378 -18.97 5.25 -13.69
CA GLY A 378 -19.30 6.65 -13.41
C GLY A 378 -18.79 7.13 -12.03
N VAL A 379 -18.82 6.24 -11.02
CA VAL A 379 -18.25 6.55 -9.69
C VAL A 379 -16.74 6.70 -9.77
N MET A 380 -16.05 5.75 -10.42
CA MET A 380 -14.59 5.79 -10.54
C MET A 380 -14.12 7.00 -11.35
N ASP A 381 -14.81 7.32 -12.44
CA ASP A 381 -14.53 8.49 -13.26
C ASP A 381 -14.63 9.78 -12.41
N MET A 382 -15.70 9.93 -11.65
CA MET A 382 -15.91 11.08 -10.78
C MET A 382 -14.86 11.19 -9.67
N VAL A 383 -14.49 10.06 -9.06
CA VAL A 383 -13.39 10.01 -8.06
C VAL A 383 -12.07 10.44 -8.70
N TRP A 384 -11.79 10.00 -9.92
CA TRP A 384 -10.56 10.35 -10.63
C TRP A 384 -10.45 11.84 -10.96
N GLN A 385 -11.59 12.47 -11.27
CA GLN A 385 -11.63 13.91 -11.55
C GLN A 385 -11.53 14.79 -10.30
N LEU A 386 -12.10 14.36 -9.17
CA LEU A 386 -12.36 15.24 -8.03
C LEU A 386 -11.48 14.95 -6.80
N CYS A 387 -10.91 13.76 -6.69
CA CYS A 387 -10.21 13.35 -5.48
C CYS A 387 -8.69 13.41 -5.67
N PRO A 388 -7.97 14.23 -4.89
CA PRO A 388 -6.52 14.35 -5.03
C PRO A 388 -5.76 13.12 -4.52
N ARG A 389 -6.34 12.34 -3.60
CA ARG A 389 -5.76 11.11 -3.06
C ARG A 389 -6.77 9.99 -3.06
N VAL A 390 -6.41 8.91 -3.73
CA VAL A 390 -7.30 7.77 -3.93
C VAL A 390 -6.65 6.49 -3.43
N PHE A 391 -7.35 5.79 -2.53
CA PHE A 391 -7.03 4.41 -2.17
C PHE A 391 -7.95 3.47 -2.95
N LEU A 392 -7.36 2.60 -3.76
CA LEU A 392 -8.10 1.62 -4.56
C LEU A 392 -8.10 0.27 -3.86
N GLY A 393 -9.27 -0.19 -3.46
CA GLY A 393 -9.45 -1.53 -2.93
C GLY A 393 -9.11 -2.61 -3.98
N ALA A 394 -8.66 -3.75 -3.48
CA ALA A 394 -8.43 -4.92 -4.31
C ALA A 394 -9.70 -5.35 -5.06
N SER A 395 -9.59 -6.30 -6.00
CA SER A 395 -10.66 -6.79 -6.86
C SER A 395 -11.03 -5.82 -8.01
N ASN A 396 -12.32 -5.51 -8.22
CA ASN A 396 -12.78 -4.68 -9.35
C ASN A 396 -12.39 -3.20 -9.27
N PRO A 397 -12.40 -2.51 -8.10
CA PRO A 397 -12.13 -1.08 -8.08
C PRO A 397 -10.81 -0.67 -8.74
N VAL A 398 -9.70 -1.35 -8.40
CA VAL A 398 -8.40 -1.04 -9.00
C VAL A 398 -8.34 -1.40 -10.49
N ARG A 399 -9.10 -2.41 -10.95
CA ARG A 399 -9.16 -2.81 -12.35
C ARG A 399 -10.01 -1.85 -13.19
N ILE A 400 -11.08 -1.33 -12.61
CA ILE A 400 -11.90 -0.30 -13.23
C ILE A 400 -11.08 0.99 -13.39
N ALA A 401 -10.34 1.38 -12.37
CA ALA A 401 -9.42 2.51 -12.48
C ALA A 401 -8.40 2.31 -13.62
N ASP A 402 -7.85 1.11 -13.78
CA ASP A 402 -6.89 0.78 -14.85
C ASP A 402 -7.51 0.82 -16.27
N LEU A 403 -8.83 0.62 -16.37
CA LEU A 403 -9.55 0.72 -17.65
C LEU A 403 -9.88 2.16 -18.06
N ILE A 404 -10.22 3.03 -17.07
CA ILE A 404 -10.80 4.35 -17.36
C ILE A 404 -9.99 5.54 -16.86
N ALA A 405 -8.89 5.30 -16.12
CA ALA A 405 -8.04 6.38 -15.64
C ALA A 405 -7.61 7.29 -16.80
N HIS A 406 -7.68 8.62 -16.57
CA HIS A 406 -7.35 9.65 -17.57
C HIS A 406 -8.28 9.68 -18.80
N CYS A 407 -9.56 9.27 -18.66
CA CYS A 407 -10.54 9.40 -19.74
C CYS A 407 -10.87 10.87 -20.11
N HIS A 408 -10.57 11.84 -19.24
CA HIS A 408 -10.73 13.26 -19.53
C HIS A 408 -9.39 13.94 -19.83
N GLU A 409 -9.27 14.61 -20.98
CA GLU A 409 -8.03 15.27 -21.42
C GLU A 409 -7.57 16.40 -20.51
N ASN A 410 -8.52 17.10 -19.88
CA ASN A 410 -8.24 18.27 -19.04
C ASN A 410 -8.18 17.96 -17.53
N ALA A 411 -8.32 16.70 -17.14
CA ALA A 411 -8.25 16.29 -15.75
C ALA A 411 -6.87 15.71 -15.43
N SER A 412 -6.13 16.36 -14.56
CA SER A 412 -4.80 15.91 -14.12
C SER A 412 -4.85 14.59 -13.33
N GLY A 413 -6.04 14.17 -12.91
CA GLY A 413 -6.24 12.99 -12.06
C GLY A 413 -5.71 13.18 -10.64
N PRO A 414 -5.78 12.11 -9.81
CA PRO A 414 -5.23 12.13 -8.47
C PRO A 414 -3.73 12.38 -8.46
N THR A 415 -3.26 13.16 -7.48
CA THR A 415 -1.82 13.38 -7.27
C THR A 415 -1.15 12.18 -6.60
N GLN A 416 -1.93 11.39 -5.87
CA GLN A 416 -1.46 10.18 -5.20
C GLN A 416 -2.52 9.07 -5.28
N VAL A 417 -2.09 7.88 -5.67
CA VAL A 417 -2.93 6.69 -5.70
C VAL A 417 -2.21 5.54 -5.01
N TRP A 418 -2.91 4.83 -4.14
CA TRP A 418 -2.40 3.63 -3.51
C TRP A 418 -3.38 2.46 -3.61
N SER A 419 -2.86 1.25 -3.60
CA SER A 419 -3.60 0.00 -3.48
C SER A 419 -2.68 -1.05 -2.86
N ASN A 420 -3.20 -1.94 -2.02
CA ASN A 420 -2.46 -3.09 -1.51
C ASN A 420 -2.27 -4.11 -2.65
N ARG A 421 -1.13 -4.00 -3.34
CA ARG A 421 -0.80 -4.82 -4.51
C ARG A 421 0.35 -5.79 -4.25
N GLY A 422 0.84 -5.87 -3.02
CA GLY A 422 1.82 -6.87 -2.60
C GLY A 422 1.35 -8.27 -2.94
N LEU A 423 0.22 -8.65 -2.39
CA LEU A 423 -0.49 -9.90 -2.66
C LEU A 423 -1.91 -9.68 -3.17
N ALA A 424 -2.36 -8.44 -3.22
CA ALA A 424 -3.68 -8.05 -3.72
C ALA A 424 -4.86 -8.68 -2.96
N GLY A 425 -4.70 -8.93 -1.66
CA GLY A 425 -5.76 -9.42 -0.78
C GLY A 425 -6.86 -8.40 -0.56
N ILE A 426 -8.07 -8.87 -0.24
CA ILE A 426 -9.18 -8.01 0.17
C ILE A 426 -9.11 -7.65 1.66
N ASP A 427 -8.20 -8.28 2.40
CA ASP A 427 -7.93 -8.04 3.81
C ASP A 427 -7.20 -6.70 4.03
N GLY A 428 -7.45 -6.05 5.16
CA GLY A 428 -6.75 -4.86 5.62
C GLY A 428 -6.88 -3.60 4.76
N ASN A 429 -7.77 -3.56 3.76
CA ASN A 429 -7.87 -2.40 2.86
C ASN A 429 -8.42 -1.16 3.59
N THR A 430 -9.46 -1.33 4.42
CA THR A 430 -10.01 -0.25 5.26
C THR A 430 -8.94 0.28 6.22
N SER A 431 -8.25 -0.62 6.90
CA SER A 431 -7.22 -0.29 7.89
C SER A 431 -6.02 0.41 7.27
N THR A 432 -5.54 -0.05 6.10
CA THR A 432 -4.46 0.62 5.36
C THR A 432 -4.87 2.03 4.93
N ALA A 433 -6.09 2.19 4.39
CA ALA A 433 -6.61 3.50 3.99
C ALA A 433 -6.70 4.47 5.19
N LEU A 434 -7.15 3.99 6.36
CA LEU A 434 -7.18 4.76 7.60
C LEU A 434 -5.77 5.20 8.05
N GLY A 435 -4.81 4.29 8.03
CA GLY A 435 -3.43 4.59 8.37
C GLY A 435 -2.81 5.63 7.43
N TRP A 436 -3.04 5.48 6.12
CA TRP A 436 -2.56 6.44 5.12
C TRP A 436 -3.22 7.81 5.27
N ALA A 437 -4.54 7.86 5.48
CA ALA A 437 -5.25 9.12 5.76
C ALA A 437 -4.69 9.82 7.01
N SER A 438 -4.39 9.07 8.08
CA SER A 438 -3.74 9.60 9.28
C SER A 438 -2.34 10.18 8.99
N ALA A 439 -1.56 9.53 8.14
CA ALA A 439 -0.25 10.02 7.73
C ALA A 439 -0.35 11.31 6.89
N CYS A 440 -1.25 11.36 5.91
CA CYS A 440 -1.46 12.51 5.04
C CYS A 440 -1.98 13.74 5.79
N ALA A 441 -2.96 13.58 6.68
CA ALA A 441 -3.54 14.66 7.45
C ALA A 441 -2.52 15.45 8.27
N ARG A 442 -1.45 14.79 8.71
CA ARG A 442 -0.38 15.42 9.50
C ARG A 442 0.56 16.29 8.70
N LEU A 443 0.73 16.00 7.43
CA LEU A 443 1.69 16.73 6.57
C LEU A 443 1.09 18.02 6.01
N GLU A 444 -0.21 18.06 5.78
CA GLU A 444 -0.88 19.15 5.08
C GLU A 444 -1.70 20.06 6.01
N GLY A 445 -1.97 19.65 7.24
CA GLY A 445 -2.68 20.47 8.22
C GLY A 445 -4.06 20.92 7.71
N ALA A 446 -4.34 22.23 7.74
CA ALA A 446 -5.65 22.81 7.39
C ALA A 446 -6.02 22.68 5.90
N ASP A 447 -5.04 22.52 5.01
CA ASP A 447 -5.27 22.39 3.56
C ASP A 447 -5.55 20.96 3.12
N TYR A 448 -5.64 20.02 4.07
CA TYR A 448 -5.86 18.61 3.80
C TYR A 448 -7.29 18.32 3.32
N PHE A 449 -7.42 17.90 2.07
CA PHE A 449 -8.73 17.58 1.46
C PHE A 449 -9.28 16.21 1.88
N GLY A 450 -8.46 15.32 2.38
CA GLY A 450 -8.80 13.95 2.76
C GLY A 450 -8.33 12.89 1.75
N VAL A 451 -8.43 11.63 2.16
CA VAL A 451 -8.28 10.46 1.29
C VAL A 451 -9.66 9.94 0.92
N THR A 452 -9.85 9.55 -0.34
CA THR A 452 -11.04 8.82 -0.78
C THR A 452 -10.64 7.38 -1.10
N ALA A 453 -11.21 6.42 -0.36
CA ALA A 453 -11.03 5.00 -0.63
C ALA A 453 -12.22 4.47 -1.43
N VAL A 454 -11.99 3.70 -2.49
CA VAL A 454 -13.03 3.02 -3.27
C VAL A 454 -12.82 1.53 -3.16
N MET A 455 -13.80 0.80 -2.64
CA MET A 455 -13.71 -0.66 -2.46
C MET A 455 -15.05 -1.34 -2.70
N GLY A 456 -15.03 -2.64 -2.98
CA GLY A 456 -16.25 -3.45 -3.09
C GLY A 456 -16.81 -3.83 -1.71
N ASP A 457 -18.05 -4.29 -1.69
CA ASP A 457 -18.77 -4.74 -0.49
C ASP A 457 -18.00 -5.83 0.29
N LEU A 458 -17.52 -6.88 -0.39
CA LEU A 458 -16.76 -7.96 0.28
C LEU A 458 -15.43 -7.47 0.85
N THR A 459 -14.75 -6.54 0.18
CA THR A 459 -13.50 -5.95 0.67
C THR A 459 -13.75 -5.14 1.95
N PHE A 460 -14.82 -4.33 1.97
CA PHE A 460 -15.22 -3.56 3.13
C PHE A 460 -15.61 -4.47 4.30
N LEU A 461 -16.44 -5.48 4.05
CA LEU A 461 -16.90 -6.43 5.08
C LEU A 461 -15.76 -7.26 5.66
N HIS A 462 -14.76 -7.62 4.84
CA HIS A 462 -13.62 -8.42 5.29
C HIS A 462 -12.73 -7.68 6.30
N ASP A 463 -12.68 -6.34 6.23
CA ASP A 463 -11.87 -5.49 7.12
C ASP A 463 -12.74 -4.48 7.89
N ALA A 464 -13.99 -4.84 8.19
CA ALA A 464 -14.89 -4.00 8.96
C ALA A 464 -14.40 -3.73 10.40
N SER A 465 -13.63 -4.65 10.99
CA SER A 465 -13.00 -4.47 12.31
C SER A 465 -12.03 -3.27 12.34
N GLY A 466 -11.47 -2.89 11.19
CA GLY A 466 -10.65 -1.68 11.05
C GLY A 466 -11.38 -0.37 11.39
N LEU A 467 -12.72 -0.37 11.38
CA LEU A 467 -13.54 0.77 11.82
C LEU A 467 -13.55 0.93 13.35
N GLY A 468 -13.07 -0.06 14.09
CA GLY A 468 -13.07 -0.04 15.57
C GLY A 468 -12.05 0.94 16.12
N LEU A 469 -12.54 1.99 16.81
CA LEU A 469 -11.70 2.95 17.55
C LEU A 469 -12.08 2.99 19.03
N PRO A 470 -11.08 3.09 19.92
CA PRO A 470 -11.33 3.37 21.33
C PRO A 470 -12.05 4.70 21.53
N ARG A 471 -12.81 4.81 22.63
CA ARG A 471 -13.40 6.09 23.04
C ARG A 471 -12.29 7.10 23.33
N GLY A 472 -12.36 8.27 22.73
CA GLY A 472 -11.38 9.33 22.90
C GLY A 472 -10.33 9.42 21.80
N GLU A 473 -10.29 8.46 20.85
CA GLU A 473 -9.55 8.61 19.60
C GLU A 473 -10.46 9.17 18.50
N GLU A 474 -9.88 9.98 17.62
CA GLU A 474 -10.58 10.58 16.49
C GLU A 474 -10.27 9.83 15.18
N PHE A 475 -11.25 9.72 14.32
CA PHE A 475 -11.06 9.20 12.97
C PHE A 475 -10.29 10.20 12.11
N PRO A 476 -9.31 9.73 11.33
CA PRO A 476 -8.67 10.58 10.33
C PRO A 476 -9.67 10.97 9.23
N PRO A 477 -9.44 12.09 8.52
CA PRO A 477 -10.26 12.49 7.38
C PRO A 477 -10.17 11.47 6.23
N LEU A 478 -11.13 10.54 6.19
CA LEU A 478 -11.22 9.47 5.19
C LEU A 478 -12.67 9.29 4.73
N ARG A 479 -12.87 9.27 3.44
CA ARG A 479 -14.13 8.87 2.80
C ARG A 479 -13.98 7.48 2.22
N ILE A 480 -14.84 6.55 2.60
CA ILE A 480 -14.90 5.21 2.03
C ILE A 480 -16.13 5.11 1.15
N ILE A 481 -15.95 4.89 -0.13
CA ILE A 481 -16.98 4.58 -1.11
C ILE A 481 -17.06 3.06 -1.23
N VAL A 482 -18.19 2.49 -0.84
CA VAL A 482 -18.44 1.06 -0.99
C VAL A 482 -19.33 0.85 -2.21
N LEU A 483 -18.73 0.27 -3.26
CA LEU A 483 -19.46 -0.19 -4.43
C LEU A 483 -20.06 -1.56 -4.10
N ASP A 484 -21.36 -1.57 -3.81
CA ASP A 484 -22.09 -2.79 -3.44
C ASP A 484 -22.78 -3.38 -4.68
N ASP A 485 -22.12 -4.35 -5.30
CA ASP A 485 -22.63 -5.12 -6.44
C ASP A 485 -23.13 -6.52 -6.02
N SER A 486 -23.37 -6.70 -4.74
CA SER A 486 -23.88 -7.91 -4.11
C SER A 486 -22.94 -9.11 -4.28
N GLY A 487 -21.64 -8.91 -4.02
CA GLY A 487 -20.69 -10.01 -3.89
C GLY A 487 -19.46 -9.98 -4.79
N GLY A 488 -18.93 -11.16 -5.10
CA GLY A 488 -17.67 -11.33 -5.83
C GLY A 488 -17.81 -11.24 -7.35
N SER A 489 -18.30 -10.15 -7.89
CA SER A 489 -18.54 -9.99 -9.34
C SER A 489 -17.30 -10.12 -10.23
N ILE A 490 -16.10 -9.93 -9.66
CA ILE A 490 -14.84 -10.15 -10.40
C ILE A 490 -14.76 -11.53 -11.02
N PHE A 491 -15.29 -12.58 -10.36
CA PHE A 491 -15.24 -13.95 -10.86
C PHE A 491 -16.12 -14.19 -12.07
N GLU A 492 -17.11 -13.33 -12.34
CA GLU A 492 -17.90 -13.39 -13.58
C GLU A 492 -17.07 -13.10 -14.83
N SER A 493 -16.05 -12.24 -14.68
CA SER A 493 -15.15 -11.89 -15.78
C SER A 493 -14.08 -12.95 -16.07
N LEU A 494 -13.99 -13.98 -15.21
CA LEU A 494 -13.06 -15.09 -15.33
C LEU A 494 -13.77 -16.33 -15.93
N GLU A 495 -13.02 -17.41 -16.09
CA GLU A 495 -13.51 -18.70 -16.62
C GLU A 495 -14.72 -19.22 -15.80
N HIS A 496 -14.76 -18.91 -14.50
CA HIS A 496 -15.83 -19.34 -13.58
C HIS A 496 -17.20 -18.78 -13.97
N GLY A 497 -17.27 -17.53 -14.43
CA GLY A 497 -18.52 -16.91 -14.87
C GLY A 497 -19.14 -17.55 -16.12
N ARG A 498 -18.32 -18.25 -16.93
CA ARG A 498 -18.77 -18.97 -18.14
C ARG A 498 -19.11 -20.42 -17.87
N THR A 499 -18.47 -21.05 -16.87
CA THR A 499 -18.51 -22.50 -16.65
C THR A 499 -19.47 -22.89 -15.54
N ALA A 500 -19.58 -22.09 -14.47
CA ALA A 500 -20.40 -22.41 -13.33
C ALA A 500 -21.89 -22.14 -13.62
N SER A 501 -22.77 -23.07 -13.16
CA SER A 501 -24.21 -22.76 -13.11
C SER A 501 -24.48 -21.61 -12.15
N ALA A 502 -25.57 -20.87 -12.31
CA ALA A 502 -25.90 -19.71 -11.47
C ALA A 502 -25.88 -20.06 -9.96
N GLY A 503 -26.42 -21.21 -9.57
CA GLY A 503 -26.40 -21.63 -8.16
C GLY A 503 -24.99 -21.97 -7.63
N VAL A 504 -24.12 -22.55 -8.44
CA VAL A 504 -22.72 -22.79 -8.10
C VAL A 504 -21.97 -21.46 -8.00
N TYR A 505 -22.19 -20.59 -8.99
CA TYR A 505 -21.54 -19.28 -8.99
C TYR A 505 -21.86 -18.49 -7.72
N GLU A 506 -23.15 -18.26 -7.44
CA GLU A 506 -23.56 -17.45 -6.29
C GLU A 506 -23.10 -18.02 -4.95
N ARG A 507 -23.05 -19.34 -4.84
CA ARG A 507 -22.66 -19.99 -3.57
C ARG A 507 -21.16 -19.95 -3.31
N TYR A 508 -20.30 -20.10 -4.33
CA TYR A 508 -18.86 -20.34 -4.14
C TYR A 508 -17.98 -19.20 -4.64
N PHE A 509 -18.50 -18.30 -5.47
CA PHE A 509 -17.77 -17.19 -6.07
C PHE A 509 -18.44 -15.84 -5.80
N GLY A 510 -19.73 -15.71 -6.05
CA GLY A 510 -20.50 -14.50 -5.76
C GLY A 510 -20.55 -14.20 -4.27
N VAL A 511 -20.90 -15.19 -3.46
CA VAL A 511 -20.88 -15.14 -1.98
C VAL A 511 -21.55 -13.89 -1.43
N SER A 512 -22.72 -13.51 -1.99
CA SER A 512 -23.49 -12.37 -1.50
C SER A 512 -23.73 -12.43 0.00
N GLN A 513 -23.50 -11.32 0.70
CA GLN A 513 -23.63 -11.23 2.14
C GLN A 513 -25.01 -10.66 2.53
N ARG A 514 -25.49 -11.03 3.72
CA ARG A 514 -26.72 -10.47 4.31
C ARG A 514 -26.44 -9.22 5.15
N ALA A 515 -25.22 -8.74 5.19
CA ALA A 515 -24.83 -7.61 6.01
C ALA A 515 -25.44 -6.32 5.49
N ASP A 516 -25.99 -5.52 6.40
CA ASP A 516 -26.40 -4.15 6.15
C ASP A 516 -25.16 -3.25 6.37
N ILE A 517 -24.49 -2.85 5.29
CA ILE A 517 -23.26 -2.06 5.33
C ILE A 517 -23.44 -0.72 6.05
N PRO A 518 -24.49 0.08 5.77
CA PRO A 518 -24.79 1.29 6.54
C PRO A 518 -24.98 1.04 8.03
N ALA A 519 -25.76 0.03 8.41
CA ALA A 519 -26.00 -0.29 9.81
C ALA A 519 -24.72 -0.76 10.51
N LEU A 520 -23.88 -1.56 9.83
CA LEU A 520 -22.58 -1.99 10.33
C LEU A 520 -21.66 -0.79 10.59
N ALA A 521 -21.47 0.10 9.61
CA ALA A 521 -20.64 1.29 9.77
C ALA A 521 -21.15 2.18 10.92
N LYS A 522 -22.47 2.37 11.02
CA LYS A 522 -23.10 3.12 12.11
C LYS A 522 -22.85 2.50 13.48
N SER A 523 -22.78 1.17 13.60
CA SER A 523 -22.49 0.48 14.86
C SER A 523 -21.11 0.79 15.41
N TYR A 524 -20.16 1.14 14.55
CA TYR A 524 -18.82 1.64 14.91
C TYR A 524 -18.79 3.16 15.15
N GLY A 525 -19.92 3.86 15.10
CA GLY A 525 -19.98 5.32 15.28
C GLY A 525 -19.60 6.12 14.02
N VAL A 526 -19.48 5.47 12.87
CA VAL A 526 -19.08 6.11 11.60
C VAL A 526 -20.28 6.75 10.92
N LYS A 527 -20.10 7.97 10.38
CA LYS A 527 -21.10 8.62 9.53
C LYS A 527 -21.32 7.79 8.27
N THR A 528 -22.56 7.54 7.90
CA THR A 528 -22.88 6.74 6.71
C THR A 528 -24.05 7.31 5.95
N ARG A 529 -24.02 7.17 4.62
CA ARG A 529 -25.09 7.57 3.70
C ARG A 529 -25.19 6.55 2.56
N THR A 530 -26.43 6.24 2.16
CA THR A 530 -26.67 5.53 0.90
C THR A 530 -26.87 6.56 -0.21
N ILE A 531 -26.14 6.41 -1.30
CA ILE A 531 -26.12 7.33 -2.44
C ILE A 531 -26.71 6.62 -3.65
N SER A 532 -27.75 7.22 -4.24
CA SER A 532 -28.48 6.68 -5.42
C SER A 532 -28.38 7.59 -6.65
N SER A 533 -27.55 8.63 -6.61
CA SER A 533 -27.42 9.64 -7.66
C SER A 533 -25.96 10.08 -7.80
N LEU A 534 -25.42 10.12 -9.01
CA LEU A 534 -24.10 10.64 -9.31
C LEU A 534 -23.98 12.14 -9.05
N ALA A 535 -25.06 12.91 -9.29
CA ALA A 535 -25.09 14.34 -8.97
C ALA A 535 -24.89 14.57 -7.46
N LYS A 536 -25.54 13.75 -6.61
CA LYS A 536 -25.35 13.82 -5.16
C LYS A 536 -23.96 13.39 -4.73
N LEU A 537 -23.40 12.38 -5.36
CA LEU A 537 -22.01 11.96 -5.12
C LEU A 537 -21.04 13.10 -5.46
N ARG A 538 -21.23 13.77 -6.59
CA ARG A 538 -20.40 14.92 -7.01
C ARG A 538 -20.38 16.04 -5.97
N GLU A 539 -21.54 16.41 -5.43
CA GLU A 539 -21.64 17.42 -4.35
C GLU A 539 -20.81 17.01 -3.12
N ILE A 540 -20.89 15.73 -2.74
CA ILE A 540 -20.16 15.20 -1.59
C ILE A 540 -18.65 15.17 -1.87
N LEU A 541 -18.23 14.71 -3.04
CA LEU A 541 -16.81 14.62 -3.40
C LEU A 541 -16.14 16.00 -3.54
N ALA A 542 -16.90 17.03 -3.89
CA ALA A 542 -16.41 18.41 -3.96
C ALA A 542 -16.16 19.04 -2.57
N SER A 543 -16.60 18.40 -1.48
CA SER A 543 -16.41 18.88 -0.12
C SER A 543 -15.23 18.21 0.58
N GLN A 544 -14.58 18.94 1.48
CA GLN A 544 -13.56 18.41 2.38
C GLN A 544 -14.15 17.31 3.29
N VAL A 545 -13.34 16.31 3.62
CA VAL A 545 -13.74 15.22 4.51
C VAL A 545 -13.47 15.61 5.96
N GLU A 546 -14.46 15.47 6.81
CA GLU A 546 -14.34 15.63 8.26
C GLU A 546 -14.46 14.27 8.95
N GLY A 547 -13.37 13.76 9.49
CA GLY A 547 -13.32 12.44 10.12
C GLY A 547 -13.61 11.31 9.13
N LEU A 548 -14.21 10.22 9.58
CA LEU A 548 -14.53 9.06 8.74
C LEU A 548 -15.99 9.07 8.30
N GLU A 549 -16.22 8.93 7.00
CA GLU A 549 -17.54 8.66 6.45
C GLU A 549 -17.55 7.47 5.49
N VAL A 550 -18.63 6.72 5.49
CA VAL A 550 -18.90 5.61 4.57
C VAL A 550 -20.05 5.98 3.65
N LEU A 551 -19.79 6.00 2.35
CA LEU A 551 -20.79 6.17 1.30
C LEU A 551 -21.10 4.80 0.70
N HIS A 552 -22.30 4.29 0.94
CA HIS A 552 -22.79 3.04 0.39
C HIS A 552 -23.48 3.29 -0.95
N LEU A 553 -23.01 2.67 -2.00
CA LEU A 553 -23.55 2.79 -3.36
C LEU A 553 -23.95 1.41 -3.89
N PRO A 554 -25.25 1.06 -3.81
CA PRO A 554 -25.78 -0.09 -4.53
C PRO A 554 -25.62 0.12 -6.04
N ILE A 555 -24.96 -0.82 -6.72
CA ILE A 555 -24.69 -0.76 -8.14
C ILE A 555 -24.99 -2.09 -8.83
N SER A 556 -25.16 -2.07 -10.13
CA SER A 556 -25.17 -3.30 -10.92
C SER A 556 -23.77 -3.86 -11.07
N ARG A 557 -23.65 -5.19 -11.24
CA ARG A 557 -22.36 -5.86 -11.50
C ARG A 557 -21.73 -5.31 -12.78
N PRO A 558 -20.46 -4.84 -12.76
CA PRO A 558 -19.83 -4.15 -13.88
C PRO A 558 -19.26 -5.10 -14.96
N THR A 559 -19.57 -6.39 -14.91
CA THR A 559 -18.92 -7.43 -15.73
C THR A 559 -19.09 -7.19 -17.23
N LYS A 560 -20.30 -6.77 -17.65
CA LYS A 560 -20.57 -6.48 -19.08
C LYS A 560 -19.82 -5.23 -19.55
N ASP A 561 -19.77 -4.21 -18.72
CA ASP A 561 -19.07 -2.96 -19.01
C ASP A 561 -17.57 -3.20 -19.17
N ILE A 562 -16.97 -3.92 -18.21
CA ILE A 562 -15.56 -4.30 -18.26
C ILE A 562 -15.23 -5.12 -19.51
N ALA A 563 -16.12 -6.05 -19.90
CA ALA A 563 -15.93 -6.86 -21.09
C ALA A 563 -15.98 -6.00 -22.37
N HIS A 564 -16.93 -5.08 -22.44
CA HIS A 564 -17.07 -4.17 -23.58
C HIS A 564 -15.87 -3.22 -23.69
N LEU A 565 -15.46 -2.57 -22.60
CA LEU A 565 -14.30 -1.67 -22.60
C LEU A 565 -12.99 -2.32 -23.04
N ARG A 566 -12.84 -3.62 -22.79
CA ARG A 566 -11.68 -4.38 -23.28
C ARG A 566 -11.73 -4.72 -24.75
N SER A 567 -12.86 -4.55 -25.39
CA SER A 567 -13.08 -4.83 -26.82
C SER A 567 -13.12 -3.57 -27.68
N LEU A 568 -13.06 -2.38 -27.10
CA LEU A 568 -12.91 -1.12 -27.82
C LEU A 568 -11.55 -1.03 -28.49
#